data_d7491be794e799c0d81c0f14b0d39744
#
_entry.id   d7491be794e799c0d81c0f14b0d39744
#
_cell.length_a   1.000
_cell.length_b   1.000
_cell.length_c   1.000
_cell.angle_alpha   90.00
_cell.angle_beta   90.00
_cell.angle_gamma   90.00
#
_symmetry.space_group_name_H-M   'P 1'
#
loop_
_entity.id
_entity.type
_entity.pdbx_description
1 polymer ?
#
loop_
_entity_poly.entity_id
_entity_poly.type
_entity_poly.pdbx_seq_one_letter_code
_entity_poly.pdbx_strand_id
1 'polypeptide(L)'
;MIIDKKIVSLLSIFILMVTVLSGCLGGPKHNNEEYKNIIKNDKPVVAIDAPEQAYIGDEITFDASKSYDPDGTIVSYYWDFGDGSTAQGEVVKHTYNPKDMMAPEYPLFVPVTLTVEDDKGAFDWLTFSISLMPKSYVFYLSEGSLSMDKPSEGSTAVKANLGLIRSKIEIIYRLDNPIVIPTCTWNVTIYMEKTRFSMLSGLSVIALGENDTEIASLNSVGSLLGNIGKTSVTYTLSGTFSENILYGIKIVVKGFSVRSSIRITYGGEKASNIYFDLT
;
A
#
# COMPACT_ATOMS: atom_id res chain seq x y z
N MET A 1 24.28 17.09 -32.39
CA MET A 1 24.83 16.86 -33.76
C MET A 1 24.66 15.38 -34.07
N ILE A 2 23.68 15.04 -34.88
CA ILE A 2 23.35 13.62 -35.17
C ILE A 2 24.41 13.11 -36.14
N ILE A 3 25.28 12.25 -35.68
CA ILE A 3 26.27 11.59 -36.56
C ILE A 3 25.52 10.51 -37.32
N ASP A 4 25.47 10.67 -38.65
CA ASP A 4 24.75 9.76 -39.56
C ASP A 4 25.36 8.35 -39.47
N LYS A 5 24.51 7.34 -39.14
CA LYS A 5 24.90 5.92 -39.04
C LYS A 5 25.63 5.43 -40.31
N LYS A 6 25.42 6.05 -41.47
CA LYS A 6 26.12 5.75 -42.70
C LYS A 6 27.59 6.13 -42.68
N ILE A 7 27.97 7.20 -41.93
CA ILE A 7 29.35 7.62 -41.80
C ILE A 7 30.15 6.64 -40.93
N VAL A 8 29.53 6.15 -39.84
CA VAL A 8 30.15 5.13 -38.99
C VAL A 8 30.39 3.83 -39.73
N SER A 9 29.42 3.41 -40.58
CA SER A 9 29.56 2.23 -41.43
C SER A 9 30.66 2.33 -42.47
N LEU A 10 30.82 3.51 -43.10
CA LEU A 10 31.86 3.74 -44.07
C LEU A 10 33.27 3.81 -43.44
N LEU A 11 33.38 4.36 -42.23
CA LEU A 11 34.66 4.36 -41.46
C LEU A 11 35.06 2.93 -41.08
N SER A 12 34.12 2.09 -40.70
CA SER A 12 34.37 0.65 -40.37
C SER A 12 34.88 -0.12 -41.58
N ILE A 13 34.30 0.12 -42.77
CA ILE A 13 34.73 -0.51 -44.03
C ILE A 13 36.12 -0.01 -44.45
N PHE A 14 36.42 1.28 -44.27
CA PHE A 14 37.72 1.85 -44.61
C PHE A 14 38.84 1.28 -43.70
N ILE A 15 38.58 1.15 -42.41
CA ILE A 15 39.52 0.51 -41.45
C ILE A 15 39.75 -0.96 -41.82
N LEU A 16 38.69 -1.71 -42.21
CA LEU A 16 38.84 -3.09 -42.64
C LEU A 16 39.66 -3.23 -43.94
N MET A 17 39.52 -2.26 -44.88
CA MET A 17 40.27 -2.26 -46.15
C MET A 17 41.75 -1.95 -45.96
N VAL A 18 42.10 -1.04 -45.04
CA VAL A 18 43.47 -0.73 -44.70
C VAL A 18 44.21 -1.90 -44.04
N THR A 19 43.51 -2.70 -43.25
CA THR A 19 44.11 -3.88 -42.58
C THR A 19 44.37 -5.06 -43.54
N VAL A 20 43.61 -5.20 -44.62
CA VAL A 20 43.81 -6.26 -45.63
C VAL A 20 45.00 -5.93 -46.56
N LEU A 21 45.29 -4.64 -46.81
CA LEU A 21 46.43 -4.19 -47.67
C LEU A 21 47.77 -4.18 -46.92
N SER A 22 47.80 -4.14 -45.59
CA SER A 22 49.04 -4.15 -44.80
C SER A 22 49.57 -5.55 -44.49
N GLY A 23 48.84 -6.62 -44.84
CA GLY A 23 49.25 -7.99 -44.62
C GLY A 23 50.39 -8.52 -45.51
N CYS A 24 50.89 -7.71 -46.47
CA CYS A 24 51.97 -8.14 -47.42
C CYS A 24 53.35 -7.54 -47.13
N LEU A 25 53.51 -6.69 -46.16
CA LEU A 25 54.81 -6.15 -45.77
C LEU A 25 55.00 -6.45 -44.26
N GLY A 26 55.93 -7.34 -43.95
CA GLY A 26 56.21 -7.84 -42.58
C GLY A 26 56.49 -6.72 -41.57
N GLY A 27 55.44 -6.06 -41.13
CA GLY A 27 55.44 -5.13 -40.02
C GLY A 27 55.44 -5.89 -38.67
N PRO A 28 55.83 -5.24 -37.55
CA PRO A 28 55.90 -5.85 -36.26
C PRO A 28 54.55 -6.47 -35.91
N LYS A 29 54.57 -7.70 -35.40
CA LYS A 29 53.39 -8.37 -34.86
C LYS A 29 52.87 -7.57 -33.67
N HIS A 30 51.95 -6.63 -33.91
CA HIS A 30 51.20 -6.03 -32.81
C HIS A 30 50.38 -7.11 -32.14
N ASN A 31 50.59 -7.30 -30.85
CA ASN A 31 49.83 -8.21 -30.03
C ASN A 31 48.36 -7.76 -30.03
N ASN A 32 47.48 -8.63 -30.53
CA ASN A 32 46.03 -8.38 -30.55
C ASN A 32 45.43 -8.07 -29.17
N GLU A 33 46.14 -8.32 -28.10
CA GLU A 33 45.77 -8.01 -26.72
C GLU A 33 45.76 -6.49 -26.43
N GLU A 34 46.70 -5.74 -27.05
CA GLU A 34 46.82 -4.30 -26.83
C GLU A 34 45.67 -3.50 -27.52
N TYR A 35 45.19 -3.99 -28.66
CA TYR A 35 44.03 -3.39 -29.34
C TYR A 35 42.69 -3.79 -28.66
N LYS A 36 42.62 -4.92 -27.96
CA LYS A 36 41.47 -5.37 -27.23
C LYS A 36 41.20 -4.50 -25.99
N ASN A 37 42.25 -3.96 -25.38
CA ASN A 37 42.16 -3.07 -24.23
C ASN A 37 41.77 -1.61 -24.59
N ILE A 38 41.94 -1.21 -25.85
CA ILE A 38 41.69 0.19 -26.27
C ILE A 38 40.22 0.50 -26.51
N ILE A 39 39.37 -0.56 -26.62
CA ILE A 39 37.91 -0.44 -26.89
C ILE A 39 37.05 -1.19 -25.87
N LYS A 40 37.64 -1.67 -24.80
CA LYS A 40 36.85 -2.34 -23.76
C LYS A 40 36.17 -1.26 -22.92
N ASN A 41 34.85 -1.23 -22.93
CA ASN A 41 34.05 -0.51 -21.99
C ASN A 41 33.39 -1.52 -21.06
N ASP A 42 33.67 -1.44 -19.78
CA ASP A 42 32.98 -2.23 -18.77
C ASP A 42 31.68 -1.51 -18.43
N LYS A 43 30.64 -2.25 -18.17
CA LYS A 43 29.35 -1.67 -17.76
C LYS A 43 29.42 -1.10 -16.36
N PRO A 44 28.61 -0.07 -16.05
CA PRO A 44 28.46 0.38 -14.68
C PRO A 44 27.91 -0.70 -13.76
N VAL A 45 28.28 -0.63 -12.50
CA VAL A 45 27.76 -1.49 -11.43
C VAL A 45 26.66 -0.74 -10.69
N VAL A 46 25.44 -1.24 -10.78
CA VAL A 46 24.26 -0.59 -10.18
C VAL A 46 24.12 -1.01 -8.72
N ALA A 47 23.94 -0.02 -7.84
CA ALA A 47 23.62 -0.23 -6.43
C ALA A 47 22.46 0.69 -6.01
N ILE A 48 21.53 0.16 -5.26
CA ILE A 48 20.38 0.89 -4.74
C ILE A 48 20.38 0.81 -3.22
N ASP A 49 20.19 1.95 -2.58
CA ASP A 49 19.88 2.08 -1.15
C ASP A 49 18.49 2.69 -1.01
N ALA A 50 17.53 1.90 -0.58
CA ALA A 50 16.14 2.30 -0.39
C ALA A 50 15.48 1.38 0.65
N PRO A 51 14.41 1.81 1.35
CA PRO A 51 13.72 0.96 2.29
C PRO A 51 13.01 -0.21 1.59
N GLU A 52 13.04 -1.39 2.19
CA GLU A 52 12.30 -2.57 1.71
C GLU A 52 10.79 -2.42 1.92
N GLN A 53 10.38 -1.60 2.90
CA GLN A 53 8.98 -1.33 3.24
C GLN A 53 8.74 0.16 3.45
N ALA A 54 7.57 0.64 3.06
CA ALA A 54 7.14 2.01 3.28
C ALA A 54 5.61 2.11 3.39
N TYR A 55 5.11 3.25 3.90
CA TYR A 55 3.69 3.53 3.89
C TYR A 55 3.30 4.35 2.66
N ILE A 56 2.15 4.04 2.08
CA ILE A 56 1.56 4.83 0.99
C ILE A 56 1.33 6.26 1.48
N GLY A 57 1.78 7.24 0.68
CA GLY A 57 1.72 8.66 1.00
C GLY A 57 2.96 9.21 1.74
N ASP A 58 3.93 8.36 2.10
CA ASP A 58 5.21 8.83 2.61
C ASP A 58 6.17 9.20 1.49
N GLU A 59 7.03 10.19 1.74
CA GLU A 59 8.13 10.53 0.84
C GLU A 59 9.27 9.55 1.07
N ILE A 60 9.60 8.76 0.05
CA ILE A 60 10.65 7.74 0.07
C ILE A 60 11.87 8.26 -0.68
N THR A 61 13.04 8.12 -0.10
CA THR A 61 14.31 8.43 -0.75
C THR A 61 14.89 7.17 -1.37
N PHE A 62 15.31 7.29 -2.64
CA PHE A 62 16.00 6.28 -3.42
C PHE A 62 17.39 6.81 -3.74
N ASP A 63 18.42 6.13 -3.30
CA ASP A 63 19.82 6.55 -3.38
C ASP A 63 20.63 5.55 -4.20
N ALA A 64 21.21 6.02 -5.32
CA ALA A 64 22.08 5.26 -6.20
C ALA A 64 23.57 5.65 -6.06
N SER A 65 23.95 6.48 -5.06
CA SER A 65 25.30 7.01 -4.89
C SER A 65 26.40 5.95 -4.71
N LYS A 66 26.02 4.71 -4.40
CA LYS A 66 26.93 3.56 -4.33
C LYS A 66 27.17 2.87 -5.68
N SER A 67 26.46 3.30 -6.73
CA SER A 67 26.73 2.84 -8.10
C SER A 67 28.05 3.42 -8.59
N TYR A 68 28.79 2.65 -9.38
CA TYR A 68 30.07 3.10 -9.93
C TYR A 68 30.34 2.47 -11.29
N ASP A 69 31.21 3.11 -12.07
CA ASP A 69 31.74 2.56 -13.30
C ASP A 69 33.20 2.12 -13.09
N PRO A 70 33.56 0.86 -13.44
CA PRO A 70 34.91 0.32 -13.26
C PRO A 70 36.01 1.01 -14.08
N ASP A 71 35.67 1.59 -15.25
CA ASP A 71 36.65 2.16 -16.19
C ASP A 71 36.26 3.52 -16.79
N GLY A 72 35.24 4.19 -16.18
CA GLY A 72 34.72 5.46 -16.59
C GLY A 72 33.99 6.23 -15.50
N THR A 73 32.95 6.94 -15.88
CA THR A 73 32.09 7.70 -14.98
C THR A 73 30.63 7.50 -15.36
N ILE A 74 29.75 7.46 -14.36
CA ILE A 74 28.30 7.44 -14.58
C ILE A 74 27.85 8.84 -15.01
N VAL A 75 27.07 8.93 -16.07
CA VAL A 75 26.53 10.17 -16.63
C VAL A 75 25.01 10.28 -16.52
N SER A 76 24.31 9.15 -16.28
CA SER A 76 22.86 9.16 -16.19
C SER A 76 22.34 8.14 -15.18
N TYR A 77 21.32 8.56 -14.42
CA TYR A 77 20.53 7.71 -13.54
C TYR A 77 19.05 7.92 -13.90
N TYR A 78 18.36 6.84 -14.23
CA TYR A 78 16.96 6.85 -14.59
C TYR A 78 16.17 5.86 -13.73
N TRP A 79 15.16 6.36 -13.04
CA TRP A 79 14.30 5.59 -12.15
C TRP A 79 12.92 5.41 -12.78
N ASP A 80 12.41 4.18 -12.72
CA ASP A 80 11.01 3.83 -12.94
C ASP A 80 10.46 3.26 -11.62
N PHE A 81 9.45 3.94 -11.06
CA PHE A 81 8.89 3.59 -9.76
C PHE A 81 7.78 2.54 -9.83
N GLY A 82 7.45 2.03 -11.02
CA GLY A 82 6.48 0.96 -11.22
C GLY A 82 5.01 1.37 -11.05
N ASP A 83 4.73 2.64 -10.77
CA ASP A 83 3.41 3.25 -10.70
C ASP A 83 3.10 4.14 -11.93
N GLY A 84 3.97 4.10 -12.94
CA GLY A 84 3.92 4.92 -14.15
C GLY A 84 4.65 6.25 -14.01
N SER A 85 5.23 6.57 -12.86
CA SER A 85 6.08 7.73 -12.66
C SER A 85 7.55 7.38 -12.80
N THR A 86 8.36 8.37 -13.17
CA THR A 86 9.80 8.23 -13.40
C THR A 86 10.55 9.43 -12.85
N ALA A 87 11.85 9.28 -12.56
CA ALA A 87 12.73 10.37 -12.16
C ALA A 87 14.14 10.21 -12.74
N GLN A 88 14.92 11.30 -12.72
CA GLN A 88 16.34 11.30 -13.07
C GLN A 88 17.15 11.91 -11.93
N GLY A 89 18.31 11.34 -11.66
CA GLY A 89 19.24 11.80 -10.63
C GLY A 89 19.82 10.67 -9.80
N GLU A 90 20.97 10.92 -9.21
CA GLU A 90 21.68 9.97 -8.36
C GLU A 90 20.90 9.66 -7.08
N VAL A 91 20.29 10.69 -6.48
CA VAL A 91 19.40 10.58 -5.32
C VAL A 91 18.08 11.25 -5.66
N VAL A 92 16.99 10.51 -5.53
CA VAL A 92 15.65 11.00 -5.87
C VAL A 92 14.67 10.69 -4.75
N LYS A 93 13.56 11.41 -4.74
CA LYS A 93 12.45 11.20 -3.81
C LYS A 93 11.18 10.89 -4.58
N HIS A 94 10.40 9.97 -4.05
CA HIS A 94 9.12 9.61 -4.63
C HIS A 94 8.06 9.34 -3.55
N THR A 95 6.79 9.60 -3.89
CA THR A 95 5.64 9.34 -3.03
C THR A 95 4.59 8.57 -3.81
N TYR A 96 4.26 7.36 -3.34
CA TYR A 96 3.18 6.57 -3.91
C TYR A 96 1.82 7.08 -3.45
N ASN A 97 0.94 7.43 -4.40
CA ASN A 97 -0.36 7.99 -4.08
C ASN A 97 -1.40 6.90 -3.82
N PRO A 98 -2.28 7.05 -2.80
CA PRO A 98 -3.31 6.07 -2.49
C PRO A 98 -4.29 5.81 -3.65
N LYS A 99 -4.55 6.81 -4.49
CA LYS A 99 -5.48 6.69 -5.64
C LYS A 99 -4.96 5.78 -6.74
N ASP A 100 -3.64 5.74 -6.92
CA ASP A 100 -2.97 4.99 -7.97
C ASP A 100 -2.66 3.55 -7.51
N MET A 101 -2.79 3.31 -6.19
CA MET A 101 -2.38 2.09 -5.49
C MET A 101 -3.55 1.34 -4.82
N MET A 102 -4.79 1.50 -5.31
CA MET A 102 -5.95 0.76 -4.77
C MET A 102 -5.82 -0.73 -5.13
N ALA A 103 -5.16 -1.47 -4.27
CA ALA A 103 -5.08 -2.93 -4.36
C ALA A 103 -6.08 -3.57 -3.39
N PRO A 104 -6.72 -4.70 -3.78
CA PRO A 104 -7.60 -5.44 -2.88
C PRO A 104 -6.84 -6.14 -1.74
N GLU A 105 -5.52 -6.29 -1.88
CA GLU A 105 -4.66 -6.99 -0.93
C GLU A 105 -3.40 -6.19 -0.63
N TYR A 106 -3.01 -6.14 0.65
CA TYR A 106 -1.76 -5.55 1.13
C TYR A 106 -0.93 -6.60 1.89
N PRO A 107 0.41 -6.52 1.88
CA PRO A 107 1.23 -5.47 1.26
C PRO A 107 1.20 -5.49 -0.26
N LEU A 108 1.25 -4.31 -0.89
CA LEU A 108 1.43 -4.17 -2.32
C LEU A 108 2.92 -4.18 -2.65
N PHE A 109 3.37 -5.12 -3.47
CA PHE A 109 4.74 -5.19 -3.94
C PHE A 109 4.87 -4.44 -5.27
N VAL A 110 5.65 -3.36 -5.27
CA VAL A 110 5.86 -2.51 -6.45
C VAL A 110 7.29 -2.68 -6.94
N PRO A 111 7.51 -3.08 -8.21
CA PRO A 111 8.84 -3.17 -8.79
C PRO A 111 9.40 -1.78 -9.08
N VAL A 112 10.57 -1.47 -8.54
CA VAL A 112 11.31 -0.24 -8.82
C VAL A 112 12.56 -0.59 -9.59
N THR A 113 12.78 0.07 -10.72
CA THR A 113 13.93 -0.16 -11.61
C THR A 113 14.81 1.07 -11.69
N LEU A 114 16.10 0.91 -11.44
CA LEU A 114 17.14 1.90 -11.73
C LEU A 114 17.92 1.46 -12.96
N THR A 115 18.06 2.34 -13.93
CA THR A 115 18.99 2.21 -15.07
C THR A 115 20.08 3.25 -14.94
N VAL A 116 21.32 2.82 -15.10
CA VAL A 116 22.52 3.67 -14.99
C VAL A 116 23.31 3.58 -16.30
N GLU A 117 23.77 4.72 -16.83
CA GLU A 117 24.54 4.80 -18.08
C GLU A 117 25.89 5.50 -17.82
N ASP A 118 26.94 4.97 -18.43
CA ASP A 118 28.30 5.51 -18.36
C ASP A 118 28.60 6.53 -19.48
N ASP A 119 29.78 7.18 -19.40
CA ASP A 119 30.26 8.20 -20.34
C ASP A 119 30.61 7.65 -21.73
N LYS A 120 30.64 6.33 -21.91
CA LYS A 120 30.92 5.64 -23.18
C LYS A 120 29.67 4.96 -23.77
N GLY A 121 28.49 5.09 -23.09
CA GLY A 121 27.19 4.63 -23.56
C GLY A 121 26.86 3.17 -23.22
N ALA A 122 27.62 2.50 -22.34
CA ALA A 122 27.17 1.23 -21.78
C ALA A 122 26.22 1.49 -20.59
N PHE A 123 25.30 0.59 -20.35
CA PHE A 123 24.33 0.71 -19.27
C PHE A 123 24.07 -0.63 -18.59
N ASP A 124 23.60 -0.53 -17.37
CA ASP A 124 23.09 -1.66 -16.61
C ASP A 124 21.90 -1.24 -15.77
N TRP A 125 21.13 -2.20 -15.26
CA TRP A 125 19.94 -1.92 -14.47
C TRP A 125 19.77 -2.91 -13.32
N LEU A 126 19.07 -2.46 -12.30
CA LEU A 126 18.67 -3.29 -11.16
C LEU A 126 17.20 -3.02 -10.85
N THR A 127 16.43 -4.10 -10.66
CA THR A 127 15.05 -4.03 -10.19
C THR A 127 14.94 -4.66 -8.81
N PHE A 128 14.29 -3.96 -7.88
CA PHE A 128 13.91 -4.51 -6.57
C PHE A 128 12.42 -4.24 -6.33
N SER A 129 11.83 -4.91 -5.36
CA SER A 129 10.43 -4.69 -5.00
C SER A 129 10.34 -4.01 -3.65
N ILE A 130 9.62 -2.88 -3.59
CA ILE A 130 9.25 -2.23 -2.33
C ILE A 130 7.88 -2.73 -1.88
N SER A 131 7.75 -3.04 -0.59
CA SER A 131 6.50 -3.43 0.06
C SER A 131 5.78 -2.18 0.57
N LEU A 132 4.63 -1.86 0.01
CA LEU A 132 3.82 -0.70 0.40
C LEU A 132 2.63 -1.13 1.26
N MET A 133 2.47 -0.45 2.39
CA MET A 133 1.37 -0.64 3.32
C MET A 133 0.52 0.64 3.42
N PRO A 134 -0.79 0.57 3.58
CA PRO A 134 -1.58 1.73 3.93
C PRO A 134 -1.25 2.15 5.37
N LYS A 135 -1.39 3.45 5.68
CA LYS A 135 -1.24 3.96 7.07
C LYS A 135 -2.40 3.53 7.97
N SER A 136 -3.51 3.19 7.37
CA SER A 136 -4.71 2.78 8.09
C SER A 136 -5.65 1.99 7.20
N TYR A 137 -6.46 1.14 7.83
CA TYR A 137 -7.64 0.56 7.22
C TYR A 137 -8.90 1.21 7.81
N VAL A 138 -9.82 1.63 6.95
CA VAL A 138 -11.13 2.13 7.36
C VAL A 138 -12.20 1.24 6.74
N PHE A 139 -12.96 0.56 7.59
CA PHE A 139 -14.09 -0.26 7.16
C PHE A 139 -15.39 0.42 7.58
N TYR A 140 -16.30 0.54 6.65
CA TYR A 140 -17.65 1.04 6.88
C TYR A 140 -18.61 -0.12 7.00
N LEU A 141 -19.54 0.00 7.93
CA LEU A 141 -20.64 -0.96 8.06
C LEU A 141 -21.65 -0.71 6.92
N SER A 142 -22.11 -1.78 6.30
CA SER A 142 -23.18 -1.81 5.32
C SER A 142 -24.15 -2.93 5.64
N GLU A 143 -25.17 -3.22 4.82
CA GLU A 143 -26.15 -4.28 5.08
C GLU A 143 -25.50 -5.67 5.17
N GLY A 144 -25.05 -6.05 6.39
CA GLY A 144 -24.45 -7.36 6.67
C GLY A 144 -22.99 -7.51 6.22
N SER A 145 -22.39 -6.48 5.62
CA SER A 145 -21.02 -6.50 5.15
C SER A 145 -20.15 -5.38 5.72
N LEU A 146 -18.84 -5.56 5.66
CA LEU A 146 -17.82 -4.55 5.87
C LEU A 146 -17.22 -4.19 4.51
N SER A 147 -17.10 -2.90 4.21
CA SER A 147 -16.49 -2.41 2.98
C SER A 147 -15.50 -1.30 3.28
N MET A 148 -14.43 -1.20 2.51
CA MET A 148 -13.55 -0.03 2.52
C MET A 148 -14.20 1.17 1.83
N ASP A 149 -15.19 0.94 0.97
CA ASP A 149 -15.93 2.01 0.31
C ASP A 149 -16.92 2.62 1.28
N LYS A 150 -16.87 3.96 1.43
CA LYS A 150 -17.84 4.70 2.24
C LYS A 150 -19.22 4.63 1.58
N PRO A 151 -20.24 4.11 2.28
CA PRO A 151 -21.58 4.02 1.73
C PRO A 151 -22.13 5.42 1.37
N SER A 152 -22.86 5.52 0.26
CA SER A 152 -23.57 6.72 -0.15
C SER A 152 -24.66 7.08 0.86
N GLU A 153 -25.14 8.32 0.83
CA GLU A 153 -26.24 8.77 1.68
C GLU A 153 -27.52 7.95 1.45
N GLY A 154 -28.22 7.64 2.53
CA GLY A 154 -29.52 6.98 2.49
C GLY A 154 -29.52 5.47 2.67
N SER A 155 -28.39 4.88 3.02
CA SER A 155 -28.34 3.45 3.32
C SER A 155 -29.11 3.08 4.59
N THR A 156 -29.87 2.02 4.49
CA THR A 156 -30.81 1.53 5.50
C THR A 156 -30.08 0.93 6.71
N ALA A 157 -30.68 1.14 7.83
CA ALA A 157 -30.25 0.64 9.11
C ALA A 157 -30.79 -0.76 9.40
N VAL A 158 -30.00 -1.60 10.04
CA VAL A 158 -30.49 -2.85 10.62
C VAL A 158 -31.49 -2.52 11.73
N LYS A 159 -32.75 -2.88 11.53
CA LYS A 159 -33.75 -2.85 12.58
C LYS A 159 -33.65 -4.11 13.45
N ALA A 160 -33.31 -3.92 14.70
CA ALA A 160 -33.36 -5.01 15.66
C ALA A 160 -34.27 -4.62 16.84
N ASN A 161 -35.11 -5.54 17.25
CA ASN A 161 -36.06 -5.31 18.34
C ASN A 161 -35.47 -5.80 19.66
N LEU A 162 -35.32 -4.88 20.62
CA LEU A 162 -35.02 -5.20 22.00
C LEU A 162 -36.30 -5.69 22.72
N GLY A 163 -36.23 -6.81 23.38
CA GLY A 163 -37.38 -7.32 24.22
C GLY A 163 -37.54 -6.52 25.50
N LEU A 164 -38.65 -6.81 26.19
CA LEU A 164 -39.04 -6.18 27.46
C LEU A 164 -38.12 -6.45 28.66
N ILE A 165 -37.28 -7.47 28.56
CA ILE A 165 -36.37 -7.91 29.62
C ILE A 165 -34.98 -7.91 29.03
N ARG A 166 -33.95 -7.47 29.79
CA ARG A 166 -32.53 -7.46 29.39
C ARG A 166 -32.23 -8.31 28.17
N SER A 167 -32.22 -7.73 27.01
CA SER A 167 -32.01 -8.43 25.76
C SER A 167 -30.63 -8.06 25.18
N LYS A 168 -30.11 -9.00 24.42
CA LYS A 168 -28.87 -8.90 23.70
C LYS A 168 -29.21 -9.01 22.21
N ILE A 169 -28.70 -8.12 21.42
CA ILE A 169 -28.78 -8.17 19.95
C ILE A 169 -27.35 -8.36 19.45
N GLU A 170 -27.19 -9.29 18.54
CA GLU A 170 -25.94 -9.53 17.84
C GLU A 170 -26.15 -9.26 16.36
N ILE A 171 -25.24 -8.47 15.77
CA ILE A 171 -25.22 -8.15 14.35
C ILE A 171 -23.82 -8.48 13.85
N ILE A 172 -23.71 -9.32 12.83
CA ILE A 172 -22.44 -9.72 12.25
C ILE A 172 -22.32 -9.07 10.88
N TYR A 173 -21.16 -8.46 10.67
CA TYR A 173 -20.72 -7.88 9.41
C TYR A 173 -19.50 -8.67 8.93
N ARG A 174 -19.50 -9.07 7.67
CA ARG A 174 -18.42 -9.88 7.11
C ARG A 174 -17.66 -9.10 6.04
N LEU A 175 -16.37 -9.39 5.93
CA LEU A 175 -15.57 -9.03 4.79
C LEU A 175 -15.81 -10.03 3.66
N ASP A 176 -15.86 -9.56 2.43
CA ASP A 176 -15.91 -10.43 1.25
C ASP A 176 -14.62 -11.25 1.12
N ASN A 177 -13.48 -10.62 1.43
CA ASN A 177 -12.18 -11.27 1.52
C ASN A 177 -11.56 -11.00 2.89
N PRO A 178 -11.07 -12.02 3.61
CA PRO A 178 -10.34 -11.84 4.86
C PRO A 178 -9.07 -11.03 4.64
N ILE A 179 -8.70 -10.21 5.61
CA ILE A 179 -7.51 -9.35 5.52
C ILE A 179 -6.61 -9.52 6.74
N VAL A 180 -5.30 -9.56 6.52
CA VAL A 180 -4.30 -9.54 7.60
C VAL A 180 -4.23 -8.12 8.16
N ILE A 181 -4.52 -7.97 9.44
CA ILE A 181 -4.33 -6.73 10.20
C ILE A 181 -3.12 -6.93 11.10
N PRO A 182 -2.05 -6.14 10.97
CA PRO A 182 -0.91 -6.19 11.88
C PRO A 182 -1.29 -5.69 13.28
N THR A 183 -0.38 -5.84 14.24
CA THR A 183 -0.57 -5.25 15.57
C THR A 183 -0.68 -3.73 15.47
N CYS A 184 -1.78 -3.18 15.94
CA CYS A 184 -2.10 -1.75 15.77
C CYS A 184 -3.10 -1.26 16.80
N THR A 185 -3.42 0.03 16.77
CA THR A 185 -4.56 0.59 17.49
C THR A 185 -5.79 0.54 16.60
N TRP A 186 -6.93 0.06 17.13
CA TRP A 186 -8.20 0.13 16.42
C TRP A 186 -9.22 0.99 17.14
N ASN A 187 -9.97 1.73 16.36
CA ASN A 187 -11.00 2.66 16.80
C ASN A 187 -12.32 2.30 16.12
N VAL A 188 -13.40 2.30 16.86
CA VAL A 188 -14.71 1.98 16.34
C VAL A 188 -15.68 3.10 16.67
N THR A 189 -16.37 3.60 15.65
CA THR A 189 -17.42 4.60 15.81
C THR A 189 -18.75 4.02 15.32
N ILE A 190 -19.71 3.90 16.23
CA ILE A 190 -21.05 3.38 15.94
C ILE A 190 -22.06 4.48 16.16
N TYR A 191 -22.74 4.87 15.08
CA TYR A 191 -23.89 5.77 15.12
C TYR A 191 -25.17 4.94 15.21
N MET A 192 -25.94 5.20 16.25
CA MET A 192 -27.12 4.40 16.56
C MET A 192 -28.32 5.29 16.82
N GLU A 193 -29.44 4.98 16.16
CA GLU A 193 -30.73 5.57 16.46
C GLU A 193 -31.56 4.58 17.28
N LYS A 194 -32.33 5.08 18.24
CA LYS A 194 -33.22 4.30 19.10
C LYS A 194 -34.47 5.07 19.46
N THR A 195 -35.50 4.37 19.87
CA THR A 195 -36.68 5.04 20.43
C THR A 195 -36.37 5.61 21.82
N ARG A 196 -37.09 6.64 22.24
CA ARG A 196 -36.88 7.31 23.54
C ARG A 196 -36.98 6.38 24.74
N PHE A 197 -37.75 5.30 24.62
CA PHE A 197 -37.95 4.32 25.69
C PHE A 197 -36.96 3.17 25.68
N SER A 198 -36.00 3.16 24.76
CA SER A 198 -34.92 2.18 24.75
C SER A 198 -33.77 2.64 25.65
N MET A 199 -33.32 1.74 26.52
CA MET A 199 -32.16 1.97 27.38
C MET A 199 -31.05 1.01 26.97
N LEU A 200 -29.93 1.58 26.53
CA LEU A 200 -28.74 0.80 26.19
C LEU A 200 -27.83 0.70 27.40
N SER A 201 -27.52 -0.52 27.80
CA SER A 201 -26.66 -0.82 28.96
C SER A 201 -25.20 -1.13 28.58
N GLY A 202 -24.94 -1.40 27.31
CA GLY A 202 -23.58 -1.65 26.83
C GLY A 202 -23.52 -1.93 25.33
N LEU A 203 -22.37 -1.67 24.76
CA LEU A 203 -21.98 -2.00 23.40
C LEU A 203 -20.68 -2.78 23.46
N SER A 204 -20.62 -3.91 22.76
CA SER A 204 -19.35 -4.60 22.50
C SER A 204 -19.17 -4.71 20.99
N VAL A 205 -17.95 -4.46 20.55
CA VAL A 205 -17.52 -4.68 19.17
C VAL A 205 -16.43 -5.73 19.21
N ILE A 206 -16.62 -6.82 18.50
CA ILE A 206 -15.79 -8.00 18.54
C ILE A 206 -15.27 -8.27 17.13
N ALA A 207 -13.95 -8.32 16.98
CA ALA A 207 -13.32 -8.76 15.75
C ALA A 207 -13.38 -10.27 15.64
N LEU A 208 -13.75 -10.76 14.47
CA LEU A 208 -13.94 -12.17 14.18
C LEU A 208 -12.80 -12.69 13.29
N GLY A 209 -12.17 -13.76 13.73
CA GLY A 209 -11.27 -14.58 12.97
C GLY A 209 -12.00 -15.69 12.20
N GLU A 210 -11.26 -16.69 11.78
CA GLU A 210 -11.78 -17.85 11.09
C GLU A 210 -12.82 -18.58 11.94
N ASN A 211 -13.88 -19.06 11.30
CA ASN A 211 -15.01 -19.77 11.95
C ASN A 211 -15.67 -18.97 13.09
N ASP A 212 -15.74 -17.64 12.95
CA ASP A 212 -16.32 -16.73 13.94
C ASP A 212 -15.62 -16.74 15.31
N THR A 213 -14.36 -17.14 15.37
CA THR A 213 -13.56 -17.06 16.59
C THR A 213 -13.36 -15.59 17.00
N GLU A 214 -13.53 -15.29 18.27
CA GLU A 214 -13.32 -13.93 18.78
C GLU A 214 -11.82 -13.67 18.95
N ILE A 215 -11.25 -12.74 18.15
CA ILE A 215 -9.81 -12.44 18.14
C ILE A 215 -9.48 -11.15 18.89
N ALA A 216 -10.41 -10.21 18.97
CA ALA A 216 -10.27 -8.98 19.76
C ALA A 216 -11.65 -8.45 20.14
N SER A 217 -11.75 -7.67 21.22
CA SER A 217 -13.00 -7.02 21.59
C SER A 217 -12.81 -5.66 22.24
N LEU A 218 -13.72 -4.73 21.91
CA LEU A 218 -13.87 -3.43 22.57
C LEU A 218 -15.22 -3.41 23.28
N ASN A 219 -15.23 -2.95 24.52
CA ASN A 219 -16.44 -2.91 25.33
C ASN A 219 -16.67 -1.51 25.87
N SER A 220 -17.89 -0.98 25.68
CA SER A 220 -18.34 0.19 26.40
C SER A 220 -19.26 -0.24 27.55
N VAL A 221 -18.97 0.26 28.73
CA VAL A 221 -19.94 0.24 29.84
C VAL A 221 -20.69 1.55 29.78
N GLY A 222 -21.80 1.56 29.04
CA GLY A 222 -22.67 2.72 28.99
C GLY A 222 -23.39 2.92 30.32
N SER A 223 -23.40 4.15 30.84
CA SER A 223 -24.31 4.50 31.93
C SER A 223 -25.76 4.37 31.42
N LEU A 224 -26.55 3.51 32.04
CA LEU A 224 -27.99 3.39 31.79
C LEU A 224 -28.70 4.76 31.78
N LEU A 225 -28.28 5.66 32.67
CA LEU A 225 -28.89 6.99 32.87
C LEU A 225 -28.56 7.98 31.74
N GLY A 226 -27.36 7.88 31.12
CA GLY A 226 -26.92 8.81 30.09
C GLY A 226 -27.65 8.70 28.74
N ASN A 227 -28.42 7.62 28.55
CA ASN A 227 -29.15 7.33 27.31
C ASN A 227 -30.66 7.51 27.38
N ILE A 228 -31.22 7.85 28.54
CA ILE A 228 -32.67 8.05 28.72
C ILE A 228 -33.11 9.32 27.95
N GLY A 229 -34.15 9.17 27.16
CA GLY A 229 -34.71 10.27 26.38
C GLY A 229 -33.98 10.65 25.10
N LYS A 230 -32.76 10.15 24.86
CA LYS A 230 -32.03 10.35 23.60
C LYS A 230 -32.56 9.44 22.51
N THR A 231 -32.69 9.98 21.29
CA THR A 231 -33.09 9.22 20.10
C THR A 231 -31.91 8.81 19.23
N SER A 232 -30.75 9.46 19.39
CA SER A 232 -29.50 9.12 18.72
C SER A 232 -28.36 9.03 19.74
N VAL A 233 -27.48 8.08 19.56
CA VAL A 233 -26.31 7.83 20.42
C VAL A 233 -25.12 7.47 19.53
N THR A 234 -24.00 8.09 19.82
CA THR A 234 -22.71 7.75 19.19
C THR A 234 -21.83 7.06 20.22
N TYR A 235 -21.27 5.93 19.87
CA TYR A 235 -20.25 5.25 20.64
C TYR A 235 -18.94 5.31 19.90
N THR A 236 -17.89 5.73 20.60
CA THR A 236 -16.51 5.63 20.12
C THR A 236 -15.74 4.75 21.10
N LEU A 237 -15.15 3.69 20.60
CA LEU A 237 -14.37 2.71 21.36
C LEU A 237 -12.97 2.67 20.78
N SER A 238 -11.96 2.47 21.62
CA SER A 238 -10.57 2.38 21.22
C SER A 238 -9.84 1.29 22.00
N GLY A 239 -8.86 0.65 21.35
CA GLY A 239 -8.04 -0.38 21.98
C GLY A 239 -6.93 -0.89 21.07
N THR A 240 -6.16 -1.85 21.56
CA THR A 240 -5.11 -2.51 20.79
C THR A 240 -5.67 -3.74 20.06
N PHE A 241 -5.17 -3.96 18.85
CA PHE A 241 -5.42 -5.14 18.05
C PHE A 241 -4.09 -5.88 17.89
N SER A 242 -4.06 -7.17 18.18
CA SER A 242 -2.89 -8.01 17.91
C SER A 242 -2.98 -8.56 16.49
N GLU A 243 -1.84 -8.73 15.83
CA GLU A 243 -1.79 -9.28 14.47
C GLU A 243 -2.65 -10.52 14.31
N ASN A 244 -3.58 -10.47 13.36
CA ASN A 244 -4.49 -11.56 13.05
C ASN A 244 -5.15 -11.37 11.68
N ILE A 245 -5.81 -12.43 11.19
CA ILE A 245 -6.64 -12.36 9.99
C ILE A 245 -8.07 -11.99 10.41
N LEU A 246 -8.53 -10.84 9.92
CA LEU A 246 -9.88 -10.34 10.17
C LEU A 246 -10.84 -10.90 9.10
N TYR A 247 -11.90 -11.58 9.54
CA TYR A 247 -12.98 -12.10 8.69
C TYR A 247 -14.27 -11.29 8.81
N GLY A 248 -14.40 -10.55 9.89
CA GLY A 248 -15.60 -9.74 10.13
C GLY A 248 -15.65 -9.11 11.51
N ILE A 249 -16.77 -8.48 11.79
CA ILE A 249 -17.03 -7.78 13.05
C ILE A 249 -18.40 -8.20 13.56
N LYS A 250 -18.49 -8.50 14.85
CA LYS A 250 -19.74 -8.74 15.57
C LYS A 250 -20.01 -7.57 16.50
N ILE A 251 -21.14 -6.91 16.33
CA ILE A 251 -21.62 -5.86 17.22
C ILE A 251 -22.66 -6.46 18.16
N VAL A 252 -22.42 -6.31 19.45
CA VAL A 252 -23.31 -6.80 20.50
C VAL A 252 -23.87 -5.61 21.25
N VAL A 253 -25.18 -5.37 21.12
CA VAL A 253 -25.91 -4.33 21.83
C VAL A 253 -26.69 -4.95 22.98
N LYS A 254 -26.44 -4.46 24.19
CA LYS A 254 -27.15 -4.86 25.40
C LYS A 254 -28.08 -3.74 25.85
N GLY A 255 -29.27 -4.08 26.26
CA GLY A 255 -30.22 -3.10 26.73
C GLY A 255 -31.57 -3.68 27.02
N PHE A 256 -32.57 -2.82 27.30
CA PHE A 256 -33.96 -3.20 27.34
C PHE A 256 -34.82 -2.14 26.67
N SER A 257 -35.99 -2.52 26.22
CA SER A 257 -36.91 -1.64 25.56
C SER A 257 -38.34 -2.08 25.66
N VAL A 258 -39.25 -1.10 25.72
CA VAL A 258 -40.67 -1.33 25.61
C VAL A 258 -41.11 -1.04 24.18
N ARG A 259 -41.25 -2.06 23.33
CA ARG A 259 -41.66 -1.93 21.91
C ARG A 259 -40.76 -1.02 21.07
N SER A 260 -39.46 -1.27 21.06
CA SER A 260 -38.54 -0.37 20.32
C SER A 260 -37.56 -1.12 19.45
N SER A 261 -37.14 -0.41 18.42
CA SER A 261 -36.09 -0.82 17.51
C SER A 261 -34.83 0.00 17.75
N ILE A 262 -33.69 -0.66 17.55
CA ILE A 262 -32.40 0.00 17.39
C ILE A 262 -32.07 -0.02 15.91
N ARG A 263 -31.48 1.06 15.45
CA ARG A 263 -31.02 1.24 14.07
C ARG A 263 -29.57 1.69 14.08
N ILE A 264 -28.69 0.93 13.45
CA ILE A 264 -27.31 1.36 13.19
C ILE A 264 -27.29 2.13 11.87
N THR A 265 -26.71 3.32 11.86
CA THR A 265 -26.72 4.19 10.70
C THR A 265 -25.50 3.91 9.81
N TYR A 266 -25.76 3.73 8.53
CA TYR A 266 -24.79 3.62 7.47
C TYR A 266 -24.79 4.86 6.59
N GLY A 267 -23.62 5.25 6.07
CA GLY A 267 -23.50 6.29 5.05
C GLY A 267 -23.60 7.73 5.54
N GLY A 268 -23.31 8.65 4.64
CA GLY A 268 -23.32 10.08 4.88
C GLY A 268 -22.27 10.52 5.91
N GLU A 269 -22.56 11.63 6.60
CA GLU A 269 -21.67 12.16 7.66
C GLU A 269 -21.63 11.27 8.91
N LYS A 270 -22.67 10.46 9.15
CA LYS A 270 -22.81 9.56 10.31
C LYS A 270 -22.62 8.10 9.91
N ALA A 271 -21.62 7.82 9.09
CA ALA A 271 -21.29 6.44 8.74
C ALA A 271 -20.59 5.75 9.91
N SER A 272 -21.18 4.64 10.41
CA SER A 272 -20.52 3.78 11.38
C SER A 272 -19.31 3.13 10.73
N ASN A 273 -18.16 3.18 11.40
CA ASN A 273 -16.91 2.71 10.84
C ASN A 273 -15.99 2.08 11.89
N ILE A 274 -15.01 1.35 11.39
CA ILE A 274 -13.91 0.76 12.15
C ILE A 274 -12.63 1.21 11.49
N TYR A 275 -11.73 1.78 12.28
CA TYR A 275 -10.48 2.35 11.85
C TYR A 275 -9.34 1.61 12.53
N PHE A 276 -8.43 1.03 11.76
CA PHE A 276 -7.19 0.45 12.23
C PHE A 276 -6.05 1.41 11.87
N ASP A 277 -5.36 1.90 12.89
CA ASP A 277 -4.21 2.78 12.74
C ASP A 277 -2.94 1.92 12.75
N LEU A 278 -2.22 1.89 11.64
CA LEU A 278 -1.05 1.04 11.41
C LEU A 278 0.27 1.79 11.66
N THR A 279 0.21 3.08 11.98
CA THR A 279 1.39 3.93 12.23
C THR A 279 1.87 3.88 13.68
#